data_69efbdcfd38ee6cada1235cf3848cd9f
#
_entry.id   69efbdcfd38ee6cada1235cf3848cd9f
#
_cell.length_a   1.000
_cell.length_b   1.000
_cell.length_c   1.000
_cell.angle_alpha   90.00
_cell.angle_beta   90.00
_cell.angle_gamma   90.00
#
_symmetry.space_group_name_H-M   'P 1'
#
loop_
_entity.id
_entity.type
_entity.pdbx_description
1 polymer ?
#
loop_
_entity_poly.entity_id
_entity_poly.type
_entity_poly.pdbx_seq_one_letter_code
_entity_poly.pdbx_strand_id
1 'polypeptide(L)'
;MGSPGIRIEPTEDLLRLQQGLLEAVGPFTEKTGTAAAFVSAAEGRDIQQGLIEYVANFATVAAGKKFNPHVTIGVAPEAYLNEMLAEPFEAFTFSPVGAAVYQLFSFGAARKELQALSLTQ
;
A
#
# COMPACT_ATOMS: atom_id res chain seq x y z
N MET A 1 13.77 14.29 1.96
CA MET A 1 13.21 13.59 0.81
C MET A 1 11.79 13.16 1.09
N GLY A 2 10.93 13.26 0.10
CA GLY A 2 9.56 12.84 0.21
C GLY A 2 9.16 11.88 -0.90
N SER A 3 7.99 11.28 -0.76
CA SER A 3 7.43 10.29 -1.68
C SER A 3 6.14 10.83 -2.28
N PRO A 4 6.18 11.41 -3.48
CA PRO A 4 4.97 11.94 -4.10
C PRO A 4 4.07 10.80 -4.54
N GLY A 5 2.76 11.05 -4.50
CA GLY A 5 1.77 10.09 -4.90
C GLY A 5 0.55 10.75 -5.51
N ILE A 6 -0.16 9.98 -6.32
CA ILE A 6 -1.48 10.34 -6.82
C ILE A 6 -2.49 9.79 -5.83
N ARG A 7 -3.26 10.68 -5.20
CA ARG A 7 -4.30 10.28 -4.26
C ARG A 7 -5.52 9.79 -5.02
N ILE A 8 -6.06 8.65 -4.59
CA ILE A 8 -7.29 8.09 -5.12
C ILE A 8 -8.43 8.46 -4.17
N GLU A 9 -9.52 8.98 -4.71
CA GLU A 9 -10.70 9.24 -3.90
C GLU A 9 -11.41 7.92 -3.59
N PRO A 10 -11.59 7.57 -2.30
CA PRO A 10 -12.18 6.28 -1.93
C PRO A 10 -13.70 6.29 -2.15
N THR A 11 -14.16 5.57 -3.16
CA THR A 11 -15.56 5.32 -3.41
C THR A 11 -16.12 4.27 -2.45
N GLU A 12 -17.44 4.17 -2.33
CA GLU A 12 -18.06 3.11 -1.54
C GLU A 12 -17.67 1.71 -2.02
N ASP A 13 -17.58 1.52 -3.35
CA ASP A 13 -17.17 0.24 -3.93
C ASP A 13 -15.73 -0.10 -3.55
N LEU A 14 -14.82 0.88 -3.56
CA LEU A 14 -13.44 0.68 -3.18
C LEU A 14 -13.31 0.37 -1.69
N LEU A 15 -14.08 1.04 -0.85
CA LEU A 15 -14.13 0.76 0.59
C LEU A 15 -14.65 -0.66 0.86
N ARG A 16 -15.69 -1.10 0.14
CA ARG A 16 -16.20 -2.47 0.25
C ARG A 16 -15.17 -3.50 -0.20
N LEU A 17 -14.43 -3.21 -1.27
CA LEU A 17 -13.36 -4.09 -1.74
C LEU A 17 -12.28 -4.24 -0.67
N GLN A 18 -11.82 -3.14 -0.08
CA GLN A 18 -10.83 -3.21 1.00
C GLN A 18 -11.34 -4.02 2.19
N GLN A 19 -12.56 -3.74 2.62
CA GLN A 19 -13.17 -4.45 3.76
C GLN A 19 -13.28 -5.96 3.48
N GLY A 20 -13.72 -6.32 2.29
CA GLY A 20 -13.82 -7.73 1.88
C GLY A 20 -12.46 -8.43 1.84
N LEU A 21 -11.42 -7.75 1.37
CA LEU A 21 -10.06 -8.30 1.37
C LEU A 21 -9.55 -8.49 2.80
N LEU A 22 -9.76 -7.52 3.68
CA LEU A 22 -9.34 -7.63 5.08
C LEU A 22 -10.07 -8.78 5.81
N GLU A 23 -11.35 -8.95 5.55
CA GLU A 23 -12.12 -10.07 6.11
C GLU A 23 -11.62 -11.42 5.58
N ALA A 24 -11.33 -11.51 4.29
CA ALA A 24 -10.85 -12.72 3.66
C ALA A 24 -9.47 -13.15 4.17
N VAL A 25 -8.58 -12.21 4.42
CA VAL A 25 -7.23 -12.51 4.91
C VAL A 25 -7.16 -12.62 6.44
N GLY A 26 -8.15 -12.08 7.15
CA GLY A 26 -8.18 -12.05 8.61
C GLY A 26 -7.82 -13.37 9.29
N PRO A 27 -8.42 -14.52 8.89
CA PRO A 27 -8.12 -15.81 9.50
C PRO A 27 -6.67 -16.28 9.32
N PHE A 28 -5.96 -15.72 8.36
CA PHE A 28 -4.58 -16.08 8.02
C PHE A 28 -3.55 -15.08 8.55
N THR A 29 -4.00 -14.01 9.24
CA THR A 29 -3.09 -13.01 9.79
C THR A 29 -2.46 -13.50 11.08
N GLU A 30 -1.21 -13.10 11.29
CA GLU A 30 -0.49 -13.35 12.54
C GLU A 30 -0.79 -12.22 13.55
N LYS A 31 -0.74 -12.55 14.83
CA LYS A 31 -1.02 -11.57 15.90
C LYS A 31 0.06 -10.51 16.02
N THR A 32 1.28 -10.86 15.65
CA THR A 32 2.45 -9.96 15.72
C THR A 32 3.13 -9.91 14.38
N GLY A 33 3.58 -8.72 13.98
CA GLY A 33 4.34 -8.55 12.76
C GLY A 33 5.75 -9.12 12.87
N THR A 34 6.26 -9.61 11.76
CA THR A 34 7.63 -10.09 11.65
C THR A 34 8.28 -9.54 10.38
N ALA A 35 9.61 -9.62 10.33
CA ALA A 35 10.37 -9.26 9.14
C ALA A 35 10.06 -10.15 7.92
N ALA A 36 9.39 -11.30 8.12
CA ALA A 36 9.01 -12.22 7.04
C ALA A 36 8.05 -11.59 6.01
N ALA A 37 7.35 -10.50 6.38
CA ALA A 37 6.54 -9.75 5.43
C ALA A 37 7.37 -9.05 4.35
N PHE A 38 8.69 -8.99 4.50
CA PHE A 38 9.60 -8.25 3.64
C PHE A 38 10.59 -9.20 2.95
N VAL A 39 10.69 -9.07 1.63
CA VAL A 39 11.66 -9.84 0.82
C VAL A 39 13.09 -9.57 1.28
N SER A 40 13.39 -8.32 1.61
CA SER A 40 14.72 -7.89 2.02
C SER A 40 15.24 -8.56 3.30
N ALA A 41 14.37 -9.10 4.15
CA ALA A 41 14.79 -9.89 5.31
C ALA A 41 15.49 -11.19 4.88
N ALA A 42 14.99 -11.86 3.83
CA ALA A 42 15.61 -13.06 3.27
C ALA A 42 16.97 -12.76 2.61
N GLU A 43 17.19 -11.51 2.21
CA GLU A 43 18.47 -11.04 1.64
C GLU A 43 19.45 -10.56 2.71
N GLY A 44 19.15 -10.78 4.00
CA GLY A 44 20.00 -10.41 5.12
C GLY A 44 19.95 -8.94 5.51
N ARG A 45 18.94 -8.20 5.05
CA ARG A 45 18.77 -6.79 5.42
C ARG A 45 17.89 -6.65 6.67
N ASP A 46 18.27 -5.76 7.55
CA ASP A 46 17.48 -5.42 8.72
C ASP A 46 16.26 -4.57 8.29
N ILE A 47 15.11 -4.91 8.84
CA ILE A 47 13.88 -4.15 8.63
C ILE A 47 13.59 -3.31 9.86
N GLN A 48 13.30 -2.04 9.66
CA GLN A 48 12.96 -1.14 10.77
C GLN A 48 11.74 -1.65 11.53
N GLN A 49 11.83 -1.67 12.86
CA GLN A 49 10.76 -2.16 13.72
C GLN A 49 9.45 -1.40 13.51
N GLY A 50 9.50 -0.09 13.33
CA GLY A 50 8.32 0.72 13.07
C GLY A 50 7.57 0.32 11.80
N LEU A 51 8.29 -0.13 10.76
CA LEU A 51 7.66 -0.61 9.53
C LEU A 51 6.99 -1.97 9.74
N ILE A 52 7.62 -2.85 10.49
CA ILE A 52 7.03 -4.15 10.87
C ILE A 52 5.73 -3.92 11.66
N GLU A 53 5.74 -3.02 12.62
CA GLU A 53 4.57 -2.68 13.43
C GLU A 53 3.46 -2.03 12.59
N TYR A 54 3.81 -1.17 11.66
CA TYR A 54 2.84 -0.57 10.75
C TYR A 54 2.11 -1.63 9.92
N VAL A 55 2.84 -2.57 9.36
CA VAL A 55 2.24 -3.66 8.57
C VAL A 55 1.36 -4.55 9.46
N ALA A 56 1.83 -4.88 10.66
CA ALA A 56 1.07 -5.70 11.61
C ALA A 56 -0.25 -5.05 12.03
N ASN A 57 -0.29 -3.73 12.15
CA ASN A 57 -1.44 -2.97 12.60
C ASN A 57 -2.24 -2.34 11.45
N PHE A 58 -1.94 -2.67 10.21
CA PHE A 58 -2.52 -2.02 9.03
C PHE A 58 -4.05 -2.00 9.06
N ALA A 59 -4.68 -3.12 9.40
CA ALA A 59 -6.13 -3.22 9.46
C ALA A 59 -6.77 -2.24 10.45
N THR A 60 -6.04 -1.85 11.49
CA THR A 60 -6.50 -0.89 12.49
C THR A 60 -6.20 0.56 12.10
N VAL A 61 -5.03 0.82 11.52
CA VAL A 61 -4.55 2.19 11.30
C VAL A 61 -4.82 2.73 9.90
N ALA A 62 -5.15 1.89 8.93
CA ALA A 62 -5.26 2.28 7.52
C ALA A 62 -6.51 1.74 6.82
N ALA A 63 -7.51 1.29 7.57
CA ALA A 63 -8.74 0.74 7.01
C ALA A 63 -9.96 1.63 7.30
N GLY A 64 -11.04 1.40 6.59
CA GLY A 64 -12.29 2.12 6.75
C GLY A 64 -12.13 3.61 6.51
N LYS A 65 -12.47 4.44 7.48
CA LYS A 65 -12.35 5.91 7.39
C LYS A 65 -10.90 6.40 7.30
N LYS A 66 -9.94 5.59 7.69
CA LYS A 66 -8.50 5.89 7.62
C LYS A 66 -7.87 5.42 6.32
N PHE A 67 -8.63 4.77 5.46
CA PHE A 67 -8.15 4.27 4.18
C PHE A 67 -7.71 5.44 3.29
N ASN A 68 -6.47 5.39 2.85
CA ASN A 68 -5.86 6.40 1.99
C ASN A 68 -5.27 5.72 0.75
N PRO A 69 -6.12 5.32 -0.20
CA PRO A 69 -5.62 4.71 -1.42
C PRO A 69 -4.83 5.71 -2.24
N HIS A 70 -3.70 5.27 -2.76
CA HIS A 70 -2.81 6.15 -3.53
C HIS A 70 -1.87 5.33 -4.41
N VAL A 71 -1.30 6.01 -5.39
CA VAL A 71 -0.23 5.47 -6.24
C VAL A 71 1.03 6.30 -6.00
N THR A 72 2.01 5.72 -5.34
CA THR A 72 3.32 6.35 -5.16
C THR A 72 4.07 6.36 -6.48
N ILE A 73 4.60 7.51 -6.88
CA ILE A 73 5.25 7.68 -8.18
C ILE A 73 6.76 7.86 -8.11
N GLY A 74 7.32 7.85 -6.92
CA GLY A 74 8.77 7.91 -6.77
C GLY A 74 9.21 8.48 -5.43
N VAL A 75 10.45 8.91 -5.40
CA VAL A 75 11.08 9.61 -4.26
C VAL A 75 11.84 10.80 -4.83
N ALA A 76 11.71 11.96 -4.21
CA ALA A 76 12.37 13.16 -4.71
C ALA A 76 12.73 14.12 -3.57
N PRO A 77 13.70 15.04 -3.81
CA PRO A 77 13.99 16.12 -2.87
C PRO A 77 12.79 17.03 -2.68
N GLU A 78 12.68 17.63 -1.49
CA GLU A 78 11.57 18.49 -1.11
C GLU A 78 11.37 19.68 -2.09
N ALA A 79 12.45 20.29 -2.55
CA ALA A 79 12.36 21.40 -3.51
C ALA A 79 11.65 20.99 -4.81
N TYR A 80 11.98 19.80 -5.34
CA TYR A 80 11.34 19.26 -6.53
C TYR A 80 9.87 18.93 -6.28
N LEU A 81 9.56 18.39 -5.10
CA LEU A 81 8.16 18.07 -4.73
C LEU A 81 7.30 19.32 -4.67
N ASN A 82 7.84 20.42 -4.15
CA ASN A 82 7.13 21.70 -4.10
C ASN A 82 6.82 22.24 -5.49
N GLU A 83 7.77 22.11 -6.42
CA GLU A 83 7.53 22.47 -7.83
C GLU A 83 6.43 21.58 -8.44
N MET A 84 6.49 20.28 -8.22
CA MET A 84 5.51 19.34 -8.73
C MET A 84 4.11 19.63 -8.18
N LEU A 85 3.97 19.94 -6.87
CA LEU A 85 2.69 20.25 -6.24
C LEU A 85 2.09 21.56 -6.74
N ALA A 86 2.91 22.47 -7.24
CA ALA A 86 2.46 23.73 -7.83
C ALA A 86 1.92 23.57 -9.28
N GLU A 87 2.21 22.45 -9.93
CA GLU A 87 1.72 22.16 -11.27
C GLU A 87 0.22 21.75 -11.21
N PRO A 88 -0.59 22.21 -12.19
CA PRO A 88 -1.97 21.77 -12.25
C PRO A 88 -2.08 20.27 -12.52
N PHE A 89 -2.97 19.59 -11.83
CA PHE A 89 -3.26 18.17 -12.02
C PHE A 89 -4.71 18.00 -12.48
N GLU A 90 -4.88 17.39 -13.64
CA GLU A 90 -6.20 17.06 -14.15
C GLU A 90 -6.64 15.69 -13.63
N ALA A 91 -7.67 15.69 -12.79
CA ALA A 91 -8.22 14.46 -12.24
C ALA A 91 -8.85 13.59 -13.33
N PHE A 92 -8.71 12.28 -13.19
CA PHE A 92 -9.28 11.31 -14.11
C PHE A 92 -9.88 10.13 -13.33
N THR A 93 -10.74 9.38 -14.00
CA THR A 93 -11.38 8.19 -13.44
C THR A 93 -10.82 6.93 -14.10
N PHE A 94 -10.63 5.89 -13.32
CA PHE A 94 -10.22 4.60 -13.83
C PHE A 94 -10.91 3.48 -13.03
N SER A 95 -10.88 2.26 -13.57
CA SER A 95 -11.38 1.08 -12.88
C SER A 95 -10.25 0.07 -12.69
N PRO A 96 -10.03 -0.43 -11.47
CA PRO A 96 -9.05 -1.50 -11.25
C PRO A 96 -9.41 -2.76 -12.03
N VAL A 97 -8.42 -3.43 -12.58
CA VAL A 97 -8.60 -4.68 -13.31
C VAL A 97 -8.24 -5.91 -12.48
N GLY A 98 -7.61 -5.71 -11.34
CA GLY A 98 -7.19 -6.80 -10.47
C GLY A 98 -6.76 -6.33 -9.11
N ALA A 99 -6.52 -7.29 -8.25
CA ALA A 99 -5.90 -7.10 -6.94
C ALA A 99 -4.85 -8.18 -6.73
N ALA A 100 -3.81 -7.88 -5.97
CA ALA A 100 -2.74 -8.84 -5.71
C ALA A 100 -2.20 -8.67 -4.30
N VAL A 101 -1.66 -9.76 -3.77
CA VAL A 101 -0.96 -9.78 -2.49
C VAL A 101 0.53 -9.86 -2.79
N TYR A 102 1.30 -9.00 -2.16
CA TYR A 102 2.74 -8.90 -2.34
C TYR A 102 3.48 -9.04 -1.03
N GLN A 103 4.64 -9.69 -1.10
CA GLN A 103 5.67 -9.51 -0.08
C GLN A 103 6.38 -8.18 -0.35
N LEU A 104 6.69 -7.46 0.71
CA LEU A 104 7.18 -6.08 0.62
C LEU A 104 8.70 -6.00 0.50
N PHE A 105 9.17 -4.88 -0.03
CA PHE A 105 10.57 -4.47 0.02
C PHE A 105 10.80 -3.57 1.25
N SER A 106 12.06 -3.22 1.56
CA SER A 106 12.49 -2.57 2.81
C SER A 106 11.70 -1.32 3.20
N PHE A 107 11.14 -0.60 2.24
CA PHE A 107 10.41 0.65 2.49
C PHE A 107 8.91 0.49 2.30
N GLY A 108 8.40 -0.75 2.29
CA GLY A 108 6.98 -1.01 2.15
C GLY A 108 6.49 -1.09 0.69
N ALA A 109 7.37 -0.97 -0.29
CA ALA A 109 6.98 -1.13 -1.69
C ALA A 109 6.65 -2.59 -2.01
N ALA A 110 5.62 -2.82 -2.82
CA ALA A 110 5.28 -4.16 -3.31
C ALA A 110 6.43 -4.72 -4.17
N ARG A 111 6.92 -5.90 -3.83
CA ARG A 111 8.11 -6.46 -4.49
C ARG A 111 7.87 -7.81 -5.13
N LYS A 112 7.38 -8.78 -4.38
CA LYS A 112 7.17 -10.14 -4.86
C LYS A 112 5.69 -10.48 -4.83
N GLU A 113 5.10 -10.70 -5.99
CA GLU A 113 3.72 -11.13 -6.09
C GLU A 113 3.57 -12.54 -5.52
N LEU A 114 2.65 -12.70 -4.58
CA LEU A 114 2.33 -13.98 -3.97
C LEU A 114 1.05 -14.58 -4.58
N GLN A 115 0.06 -13.75 -4.85
CA GLN A 115 -1.21 -14.15 -5.43
C GLN A 115 -1.85 -12.95 -6.12
N ALA A 116 -2.52 -13.20 -7.21
CA ALA A 116 -3.29 -12.20 -7.93
C ALA A 116 -4.67 -12.72 -8.28
N LEU A 117 -5.64 -11.81 -8.38
CA LEU A 117 -6.97 -12.12 -8.86
C LEU A 117 -7.46 -11.04 -9.83
N SER A 118 -8.27 -11.42 -10.79
CA SER A 118 -8.90 -10.50 -11.72
C SER A 118 -10.18 -9.94 -11.10
N LEU A 119 -10.38 -8.62 -11.20
CA LEU A 119 -11.61 -7.94 -10.82
C LEU A 119 -12.54 -7.73 -12.04
N THR A 120 -12.06 -8.03 -13.22
CA THR A 120 -12.87 -7.98 -14.44
C THR A 120 -13.62 -9.29 -14.62
N GLN A 121 -14.85 -9.19 -15.08
CA GLN A 121 -15.66 -10.37 -15.43
C GLN A 121 -15.44 -10.75 -16.87
#